data_c9fc7a1d7b6f99f49d7e0340f41ee70e
#
_entry.id   c9fc7a1d7b6f99f49d7e0340f41ee70e
#
_cell.length_a   1.000
_cell.length_b   1.000
_cell.length_c   1.000
_cell.angle_alpha   90.00
_cell.angle_beta   90.00
_cell.angle_gamma   90.00
#
_symmetry.space_group_name_H-M   'P 1'
#
loop_
_entity.id
_entity.type
_entity.pdbx_description
1 polymer ?
#
loop_
_entity_poly.entity_id
_entity_poly.type
_entity_poly.pdbx_seq_one_letter_code
_entity_poly.pdbx_strand_id
1 'polypeptide(L)'
;MKFYYSHGRTAFKYGLIYLGLKKNDTIMMPEYFCDILIDPIKKLGIKTIFYNINSDFSIDWESVSKNFKKKIKAFFFINYFGFEENKIALKIFAKKKKIFLIEDDCHSLKFNNKNLRYISDLTFYSPKKIIKTAYSGGILRINKDTKIIFSPKQLKKYPISLFEILNNFLENNCLKFKRLLKYFIFKKPDFEKLNEIKNYKTKNDYIIDD
;
A
#
# COMPACT_ATOMS: atom_id res chain seq x y z
N MET A 1 -5.78 -15.25 -0.97
CA MET A 1 -7.00 -14.47 -1.27
C MET A 1 -6.61 -13.18 -1.96
N LYS A 2 -7.48 -12.59 -2.80
CA LYS A 2 -7.19 -11.36 -3.56
C LYS A 2 -8.37 -10.39 -3.42
N PHE A 3 -8.09 -9.13 -3.10
CA PHE A 3 -9.06 -8.06 -2.90
C PHE A 3 -8.67 -6.83 -3.72
N TYR A 4 -9.64 -6.02 -4.10
CA TYR A 4 -9.47 -4.85 -4.95
C TYR A 4 -9.93 -3.60 -4.23
N TYR A 5 -9.16 -2.53 -4.37
CA TYR A 5 -9.36 -1.23 -3.74
C TYR A 5 -9.12 -0.11 -4.75
N SER A 6 -9.47 1.12 -4.39
CA SER A 6 -9.23 2.31 -5.20
C SER A 6 -7.73 2.61 -5.36
N HIS A 7 -6.93 2.38 -4.31
CA HIS A 7 -5.50 2.73 -4.29
C HIS A 7 -4.65 1.66 -3.58
N GLY A 8 -3.35 1.63 -3.89
CA GLY A 8 -2.39 0.76 -3.20
C GLY A 8 -2.31 1.05 -1.69
N ARG A 9 -2.37 2.34 -1.28
CA ARG A 9 -2.39 2.71 0.14
C ARG A 9 -3.62 2.18 0.87
N THR A 10 -4.77 2.13 0.20
CA THR A 10 -6.00 1.56 0.74
C THR A 10 -5.86 0.06 0.89
N ALA A 11 -5.30 -0.62 -0.11
CA ALA A 11 -4.98 -2.04 -0.04
C ALA A 11 -4.04 -2.33 1.15
N PHE A 12 -3.01 -1.52 1.35
CA PHE A 12 -2.10 -1.62 2.49
C PHE A 12 -2.83 -1.44 3.83
N LYS A 13 -3.65 -0.37 3.97
CA LYS A 13 -4.44 -0.11 5.19
C LYS A 13 -5.28 -1.33 5.59
N TYR A 14 -6.06 -1.84 4.65
CA TYR A 14 -6.90 -3.01 4.93
C TYR A 14 -6.07 -4.28 5.17
N GLY A 15 -4.93 -4.40 4.51
CA GLY A 15 -3.98 -5.46 4.80
C GLY A 15 -3.52 -5.47 6.25
N LEU A 16 -3.16 -4.31 6.81
CA LEU A 16 -2.80 -4.19 8.23
C LEU A 16 -3.96 -4.60 9.16
N ILE A 17 -5.18 -4.18 8.83
CA ILE A 17 -6.38 -4.55 9.58
C ILE A 17 -6.62 -6.07 9.52
N TYR A 18 -6.48 -6.69 8.36
CA TYR A 18 -6.68 -8.12 8.18
C TYR A 18 -5.65 -8.97 8.90
N LEU A 19 -4.42 -8.48 9.01
CA LEU A 19 -3.39 -9.10 9.85
C LEU A 19 -3.62 -8.87 11.34
N GLY A 20 -4.60 -8.03 11.71
CA GLY A 20 -4.94 -7.72 13.09
C GLY A 20 -3.97 -6.76 13.77
N LEU A 21 -3.23 -5.95 13.00
CA LEU A 21 -2.43 -4.90 13.58
C LEU A 21 -3.34 -3.80 14.13
N LYS A 22 -3.03 -3.33 15.34
CA LYS A 22 -3.84 -2.37 16.09
C LYS A 22 -2.99 -1.31 16.78
N LYS A 23 -3.64 -0.36 17.41
CA LYS A 23 -2.98 0.71 18.18
C LYS A 23 -1.90 0.14 19.10
N ASN A 24 -0.73 0.78 19.09
CA ASN A 24 0.49 0.43 19.82
C ASN A 24 1.26 -0.80 19.32
N ASP A 25 0.77 -1.55 18.33
CA ASP A 25 1.63 -2.51 17.62
C ASP A 25 2.73 -1.75 16.87
N THR A 26 3.81 -2.45 16.54
CA THR A 26 4.96 -1.86 15.87
C THR A 26 5.22 -2.59 14.55
N ILE A 27 5.38 -1.82 13.46
CA ILE A 27 5.84 -2.29 12.17
C ILE A 27 7.27 -1.80 11.93
N MET A 28 8.12 -2.67 11.41
CA MET A 28 9.45 -2.32 10.94
C MET A 28 9.43 -2.16 9.43
N MET A 29 9.92 -1.03 8.91
CA MET A 29 9.86 -0.69 7.49
C MET A 29 11.11 0.06 7.05
N PRO A 30 11.44 0.09 5.74
CA PRO A 30 12.59 0.85 5.26
C PRO A 30 12.41 2.34 5.53
N GLU A 31 13.50 3.08 5.64
CA GLU A 31 13.44 4.55 5.77
C GLU A 31 13.08 5.24 4.44
N TYR A 32 13.40 4.61 3.30
CA TYR A 32 13.09 5.11 1.98
C TYR A 32 11.81 4.45 1.45
N PHE A 33 10.71 5.17 1.49
CA PHE A 33 9.40 4.69 1.03
C PHE A 33 8.50 5.87 0.64
N CYS A 34 7.35 5.59 0.06
CA CYS A 34 6.39 6.61 -0.33
C CYS A 34 5.62 7.12 0.91
N ASP A 35 5.76 8.41 1.24
CA ASP A 35 5.17 9.04 2.45
C ASP A 35 3.68 8.79 2.63
N ILE A 36 2.94 8.57 1.54
CA ILE A 36 1.51 8.29 1.56
C ILE A 36 1.15 7.03 2.38
N LEU A 37 2.11 6.12 2.61
CA LEU A 37 1.91 4.93 3.44
C LEU A 37 1.94 5.23 4.94
N ILE A 38 2.41 6.40 5.35
CA ILE A 38 2.40 6.82 6.76
C ILE A 38 0.97 7.07 7.26
N ASP A 39 0.10 7.59 6.41
CA ASP A 39 -1.27 7.92 6.80
C ASP A 39 -2.06 6.71 7.34
N PRO A 40 -2.14 5.58 6.64
CA PRO A 40 -2.82 4.40 7.18
C PRO A 40 -2.20 3.88 8.47
N ILE A 41 -0.88 3.97 8.63
CA ILE A 41 -0.17 3.54 9.85
C ILE A 41 -0.57 4.44 11.02
N LYS A 42 -0.51 5.76 10.83
CA LYS A 42 -0.92 6.76 11.85
C LYS A 42 -2.40 6.62 12.21
N LYS A 43 -3.29 6.49 11.22
CA LYS A 43 -4.74 6.31 11.43
C LYS A 43 -5.08 5.08 12.27
N LEU A 44 -4.28 4.01 12.15
CA LEU A 44 -4.44 2.80 12.96
C LEU A 44 -3.71 2.87 14.31
N GLY A 45 -2.97 3.95 14.58
CA GLY A 45 -2.19 4.13 15.81
C GLY A 45 -1.02 3.14 15.93
N ILE A 46 -0.54 2.62 14.80
CA ILE A 46 0.60 1.71 14.72
C ILE A 46 1.90 2.53 14.81
N LYS A 47 2.90 2.01 15.52
CA LYS A 47 4.23 2.60 15.65
C LYS A 47 5.15 2.09 14.55
N THR A 48 6.07 2.94 14.09
CA THR A 48 7.09 2.56 13.10
C THR A 48 8.47 2.52 13.72
N ILE A 49 9.27 1.57 13.27
CA ILE A 49 10.72 1.53 13.46
C ILE A 49 11.32 1.38 12.06
N PHE A 50 12.32 2.19 11.75
CA PHE A 50 12.91 2.20 10.43
C PHE A 50 14.21 1.40 10.39
N TYR A 51 14.51 0.84 9.22
CA TYR A 51 15.81 0.27 8.87
C TYR A 51 16.32 0.93 7.58
N ASN A 52 17.64 0.97 7.42
CA ASN A 52 18.28 1.55 6.26
C ASN A 52 18.22 0.59 5.07
N ILE A 53 18.37 1.13 3.87
CA ILE A 53 18.60 0.37 2.65
C ILE A 53 20.02 0.66 2.12
N ASN A 54 20.59 -0.30 1.42
CA ASN A 54 21.88 -0.15 0.75
C ASN A 54 21.74 0.73 -0.53
N SER A 55 22.85 1.14 -1.10
CA SER A 55 22.87 1.94 -2.34
C SER A 55 22.28 1.22 -3.56
N ASP A 56 22.23 -0.10 -3.54
CA ASP A 56 21.57 -0.96 -4.55
C ASP A 56 20.09 -1.24 -4.25
N PHE A 57 19.52 -0.54 -3.26
CA PHE A 57 18.15 -0.70 -2.77
C PHE A 57 17.86 -2.02 -2.05
N SER A 58 18.85 -2.85 -1.78
CA SER A 58 18.69 -4.04 -0.95
C SER A 58 18.55 -3.68 0.54
N ILE A 59 18.06 -4.63 1.33
CA ILE A 59 17.87 -4.46 2.77
C ILE A 59 19.23 -4.41 3.46
N ASP A 60 19.50 -3.35 4.24
CA ASP A 60 20.61 -3.31 5.19
C ASP A 60 20.29 -4.16 6.42
N TRP A 61 20.75 -5.41 6.41
CA TRP A 61 20.52 -6.36 7.49
C TRP A 61 21.23 -6.01 8.79
N GLU A 62 22.30 -5.22 8.74
CA GLU A 62 22.97 -4.71 9.94
C GLU A 62 22.06 -3.71 10.65
N SER A 63 21.53 -2.74 9.90
CA SER A 63 20.54 -1.79 10.40
C SER A 63 19.28 -2.49 10.93
N VAL A 64 18.77 -3.52 10.21
CA VAL A 64 17.65 -4.34 10.70
C VAL A 64 18.00 -4.95 12.05
N SER A 65 19.17 -5.58 12.18
CA SER A 65 19.58 -6.27 13.42
C SER A 65 19.71 -5.30 14.59
N LYS A 66 20.31 -4.13 14.36
CA LYS A 66 20.50 -3.07 15.35
C LYS A 66 19.17 -2.51 15.86
N ASN A 67 18.20 -2.31 14.96
CA ASN A 67 16.93 -1.66 15.27
C ASN A 67 15.81 -2.65 15.66
N PHE A 68 16.04 -3.96 15.52
CA PHE A 68 15.02 -4.96 15.79
C PHE A 68 14.67 -5.05 17.28
N LYS A 69 13.39 -4.81 17.63
CA LYS A 69 12.87 -4.88 18.99
C LYS A 69 11.81 -5.97 19.12
N LYS A 70 11.73 -6.60 20.31
CA LYS A 70 10.81 -7.71 20.60
C LYS A 70 9.31 -7.39 20.34
N LYS A 71 8.94 -6.10 20.32
CA LYS A 71 7.54 -5.65 20.11
C LYS A 71 7.13 -5.55 18.65
N ILE A 72 8.03 -5.80 17.68
CA ILE A 72 7.71 -5.72 16.25
C ILE A 72 6.74 -6.85 15.91
N LYS A 73 5.64 -6.51 15.24
CA LYS A 73 4.60 -7.43 14.79
C LYS A 73 4.68 -7.76 13.31
N ALA A 74 5.21 -6.83 12.51
CA ALA A 74 5.34 -7.00 11.08
C ALA A 74 6.64 -6.40 10.57
N PHE A 75 7.20 -7.03 9.56
CA PHE A 75 8.31 -6.54 8.77
C PHE A 75 7.80 -6.20 7.37
N PHE A 76 7.98 -4.95 6.99
CA PHE A 76 7.55 -4.40 5.70
C PHE A 76 8.78 -4.19 4.82
N PHE A 77 8.73 -4.66 3.58
CA PHE A 77 9.78 -4.45 2.59
C PHE A 77 9.19 -4.07 1.22
N ILE A 78 10.01 -3.48 0.38
CA ILE A 78 9.64 -2.94 -0.93
C ILE A 78 10.47 -3.62 -2.01
N ASN A 79 9.83 -4.09 -3.07
CA ASN A 79 10.50 -4.47 -4.30
C ASN A 79 10.75 -3.21 -5.15
N TYR A 80 11.81 -2.47 -4.82
CA TYR A 80 12.14 -1.23 -5.52
C TYR A 80 12.32 -1.46 -7.01
N PHE A 81 11.63 -0.65 -7.82
CA PHE A 81 11.69 -0.70 -9.29
C PHE A 81 11.39 -2.07 -9.89
N GLY A 82 10.76 -2.96 -9.13
CA GLY A 82 10.45 -4.34 -9.54
C GLY A 82 11.57 -5.34 -9.31
N PHE A 83 12.71 -4.94 -8.74
CA PHE A 83 13.75 -5.86 -8.28
C PHE A 83 13.26 -6.60 -7.03
N GLU A 84 13.41 -7.92 -7.06
CA GLU A 84 12.92 -8.76 -5.98
C GLU A 84 13.97 -8.94 -4.88
N GLU A 85 13.55 -8.75 -3.66
CA GLU A 85 14.31 -9.15 -2.48
C GLU A 85 14.39 -10.69 -2.35
N ASN A 86 15.36 -11.16 -1.59
CA ASN A 86 15.45 -12.59 -1.28
C ASN A 86 14.30 -13.02 -0.36
N LYS A 87 13.15 -13.32 -0.98
CA LYS A 87 11.90 -13.67 -0.28
C LYS A 87 12.04 -14.91 0.61
N ILE A 88 12.93 -15.85 0.26
CA ILE A 88 13.15 -17.06 1.06
C ILE A 88 13.83 -16.68 2.38
N ALA A 89 14.90 -15.88 2.31
CA ALA A 89 15.58 -15.37 3.50
C ALA A 89 14.65 -14.55 4.39
N LEU A 90 13.83 -13.67 3.77
CA LEU A 90 12.81 -12.89 4.47
C LEU A 90 11.78 -13.75 5.18
N LYS A 91 11.32 -14.83 4.53
CA LYS A 91 10.35 -15.76 5.14
C LYS A 91 10.96 -16.51 6.33
N ILE A 92 12.21 -16.95 6.21
CA ILE A 92 12.93 -17.60 7.30
C ILE A 92 13.08 -16.63 8.48
N PHE A 93 13.50 -15.39 8.21
CA PHE A 93 13.61 -14.33 9.21
C PHE A 93 12.26 -14.07 9.91
N ALA A 94 11.19 -13.85 9.16
CA ALA A 94 9.87 -13.57 9.70
C ALA A 94 9.35 -14.74 10.57
N LYS A 95 9.54 -15.98 10.13
CA LYS A 95 9.21 -17.18 10.90
C LYS A 95 10.00 -17.25 12.22
N LYS A 96 11.33 -17.06 12.17
CA LYS A 96 12.21 -17.08 13.35
C LYS A 96 11.80 -16.01 14.37
N LYS A 97 11.38 -14.84 13.90
CA LYS A 97 10.96 -13.72 14.75
C LYS A 97 9.47 -13.76 15.12
N LYS A 98 8.69 -14.67 14.54
CA LYS A 98 7.23 -14.80 14.74
C LYS A 98 6.47 -13.51 14.41
N ILE A 99 6.80 -12.90 13.28
CA ILE A 99 6.22 -11.64 12.79
C ILE A 99 5.63 -11.84 11.40
N PHE A 100 4.69 -10.96 11.02
CA PHE A 100 4.14 -10.93 9.67
C PHE A 100 5.14 -10.33 8.67
N LEU A 101 5.11 -10.84 7.44
CA LEU A 101 5.90 -10.33 6.33
C LEU A 101 4.97 -9.61 5.36
N ILE A 102 5.19 -8.31 5.17
CA ILE A 102 4.41 -7.44 4.29
C ILE A 102 5.27 -6.98 3.13
N GLU A 103 4.76 -7.15 1.92
CA GLU A 103 5.44 -6.86 0.67
C GLU A 103 4.74 -5.73 -0.08
N ASP A 104 5.47 -4.64 -0.35
CA ASP A 104 5.09 -3.63 -1.33
C ASP A 104 5.64 -4.01 -2.70
N ASP A 105 4.76 -4.42 -3.59
CA ASP A 105 5.09 -4.77 -4.97
C ASP A 105 4.41 -3.81 -5.98
N CYS A 106 4.27 -2.54 -5.58
CA CYS A 106 3.62 -1.50 -6.39
C CYS A 106 4.40 -1.11 -7.64
N HIS A 107 5.67 -1.47 -7.74
CA HIS A 107 6.53 -1.20 -8.90
C HIS A 107 6.63 -2.40 -9.86
N SER A 108 5.77 -3.40 -9.73
CA SER A 108 5.82 -4.65 -10.49
C SER A 108 4.50 -4.94 -11.20
N LEU A 109 4.59 -5.61 -12.37
CA LEU A 109 3.43 -6.11 -13.13
C LEU A 109 2.98 -7.52 -12.69
N LYS A 110 3.57 -8.07 -11.64
CA LYS A 110 3.38 -9.48 -11.25
C LYS A 110 2.00 -9.80 -10.65
N PHE A 111 1.17 -8.79 -10.40
CA PHE A 111 -0.16 -8.97 -9.81
C PHE A 111 -1.10 -9.92 -10.58
N ASN A 112 -0.83 -10.19 -11.85
CA ASN A 112 -1.59 -11.14 -12.68
C ASN A 112 -0.97 -12.52 -12.79
N ASN A 113 0.25 -12.73 -12.31
CA ASN A 113 0.91 -14.03 -12.43
C ASN A 113 0.28 -15.04 -11.44
N LYS A 114 -0.39 -16.06 -12.00
CA LYS A 114 -1.04 -17.12 -11.21
C LYS A 114 -0.03 -18.11 -10.61
N ASN A 115 1.16 -18.20 -11.18
CA ASN A 115 2.20 -19.17 -10.80
C ASN A 115 3.19 -18.64 -9.76
N LEU A 116 3.09 -17.37 -9.37
CA LEU A 116 3.94 -16.81 -8.34
C LEU A 116 3.61 -17.44 -6.97
N ARG A 117 4.62 -18.05 -6.37
CA ARG A 117 4.57 -18.42 -4.96
C ARG A 117 4.62 -17.16 -4.12
N TYR A 118 3.49 -16.81 -3.56
CA TYR A 118 3.39 -15.70 -2.61
C TYR A 118 3.95 -16.17 -1.27
N ILE A 119 5.15 -15.70 -0.94
CA ILE A 119 5.87 -16.08 0.27
C ILE A 119 5.48 -15.16 1.42
N SER A 120 5.21 -13.89 1.12
CA SER A 120 4.77 -12.89 2.10
C SER A 120 3.36 -13.17 2.61
N ASP A 121 3.10 -12.82 3.86
CA ASP A 121 1.76 -12.97 4.45
C ASP A 121 0.77 -12.04 3.73
N LEU A 122 1.27 -10.87 3.31
CA LEU A 122 0.51 -9.86 2.60
C LEU A 122 1.38 -9.22 1.52
N THR A 123 0.82 -9.09 0.32
CA THR A 123 1.42 -8.32 -0.79
C THR A 123 0.39 -7.35 -1.33
N PHE A 124 0.78 -6.10 -1.58
CA PHE A 124 -0.10 -5.15 -2.23
C PHE A 124 0.55 -4.52 -3.47
N TYR A 125 -0.31 -4.08 -4.39
CA TYR A 125 0.06 -3.56 -5.70
C TYR A 125 -0.69 -2.27 -6.01
N SER A 126 -0.09 -1.45 -6.87
CA SER A 126 -0.73 -0.25 -7.42
C SER A 126 -0.65 -0.24 -8.93
N PRO A 127 -1.58 -0.91 -9.64
CA PRO A 127 -1.56 -1.01 -11.11
C PRO A 127 -1.44 0.34 -11.81
N LYS A 128 -2.06 1.38 -11.26
CA LYS A 128 -1.99 2.76 -11.77
C LYS A 128 -0.56 3.28 -11.95
N LYS A 129 0.40 2.83 -11.16
CA LYS A 129 1.79 3.29 -11.28
C LYS A 129 2.47 2.79 -12.57
N ILE A 130 1.98 1.69 -13.13
CA ILE A 130 2.65 0.97 -14.22
C ILE A 130 1.77 0.95 -15.48
N ILE A 131 0.47 0.73 -15.31
CA ILE A 131 -0.48 0.65 -16.42
C ILE A 131 -1.08 2.01 -16.65
N LYS A 132 -0.71 2.68 -17.76
CA LYS A 132 -1.19 4.04 -18.11
C LYS A 132 -2.71 4.13 -18.25
N THR A 133 -3.38 3.06 -18.67
CA THR A 133 -4.83 2.99 -18.83
C THR A 133 -5.57 2.64 -17.55
N ALA A 134 -4.87 2.33 -16.45
CA ALA A 134 -5.51 2.10 -15.17
C ALA A 134 -5.87 3.43 -14.50
N TYR A 135 -7.16 3.67 -14.31
CA TYR A 135 -7.70 4.90 -13.70
C TYR A 135 -7.39 4.99 -12.21
N SER A 136 -7.55 3.89 -11.54
CA SER A 136 -7.25 3.71 -10.12
C SER A 136 -6.88 2.25 -9.91
N GLY A 137 -6.57 1.88 -8.72
CA GLY A 137 -6.44 0.47 -8.38
C GLY A 137 -5.38 0.22 -7.32
N GLY A 138 -5.83 -0.50 -6.32
CA GLY A 138 -5.02 -1.18 -5.34
C GLY A 138 -5.42 -2.64 -5.34
N ILE A 139 -4.45 -3.53 -5.30
CA ILE A 139 -4.70 -4.96 -5.18
C ILE A 139 -4.02 -5.43 -3.91
N LEU A 140 -4.78 -6.08 -3.04
CA LEU A 140 -4.28 -6.76 -1.87
C LEU A 140 -4.31 -8.27 -2.10
N ARG A 141 -3.20 -8.93 -1.87
CA ARG A 141 -3.12 -10.39 -1.78
C ARG A 141 -2.76 -10.80 -0.37
N ILE A 142 -3.50 -11.75 0.15
CA ILE A 142 -3.21 -12.39 1.43
C ILE A 142 -2.90 -13.85 1.15
N ASN A 143 -1.80 -14.34 1.69
CA ASN A 143 -1.40 -15.73 1.57
C ASN A 143 -2.47 -16.64 2.19
N LYS A 144 -2.70 -17.81 1.58
CA LYS A 144 -3.70 -18.77 2.06
C LYS A 144 -3.40 -19.27 3.48
N ASP A 145 -2.10 -19.38 3.81
CA ASP A 145 -1.64 -19.90 5.10
C ASP A 145 -1.62 -18.81 6.19
N THR A 146 -1.91 -17.56 5.84
CA THR A 146 -1.93 -16.45 6.79
C THR A 146 -3.23 -16.45 7.57
N LYS A 147 -3.14 -16.50 8.89
CA LYS A 147 -4.30 -16.40 9.77
C LYS A 147 -4.85 -14.97 9.74
N ILE A 148 -6.05 -14.82 9.19
CA ILE A 148 -6.76 -13.54 9.11
C ILE A 148 -7.62 -13.39 10.37
N ILE A 149 -7.52 -12.24 11.04
CA ILE A 149 -8.29 -11.95 12.25
C ILE A 149 -9.68 -11.39 11.90
N PHE A 150 -9.77 -10.63 10.81
CA PHE A 150 -11.02 -10.04 10.32
C PHE A 150 -11.34 -10.53 8.91
N SER A 151 -12.57 -11.06 8.71
CA SER A 151 -13.03 -11.39 7.37
C SER A 151 -13.21 -10.11 6.54
N PRO A 152 -12.65 -10.05 5.34
CA PRO A 152 -12.79 -8.88 4.49
C PRO A 152 -14.24 -8.74 4.04
N LYS A 153 -14.88 -7.62 4.36
CA LYS A 153 -16.12 -7.23 3.69
C LYS A 153 -15.76 -6.92 2.24
N GLN A 154 -16.44 -7.56 1.29
CA GLN A 154 -16.30 -7.20 -0.12
C GLN A 154 -16.70 -5.74 -0.28
N LEU A 155 -15.76 -4.92 -0.75
CA LEU A 155 -16.08 -3.55 -1.11
C LEU A 155 -17.07 -3.57 -2.28
N LYS A 156 -18.15 -2.81 -2.17
CA LYS A 156 -19.03 -2.55 -3.31
C LYS A 156 -18.17 -1.97 -4.44
N LYS A 157 -18.42 -2.41 -5.69
CA LYS A 157 -17.76 -1.83 -6.86
C LYS A 157 -17.97 -0.32 -6.81
N TYR A 158 -16.88 0.44 -6.74
CA TYR A 158 -16.93 1.88 -6.87
C TYR A 158 -17.29 2.23 -8.32
N PRO A 159 -18.32 3.03 -8.56
CA PRO A 159 -18.52 3.58 -9.89
C PRO A 159 -17.32 4.49 -10.20
N ILE A 160 -16.64 4.22 -11.30
CA ILE A 160 -15.60 5.10 -11.83
C ILE A 160 -16.30 6.44 -12.09
N SER A 161 -15.83 7.52 -11.46
CA SER A 161 -16.44 8.82 -11.64
C SER A 161 -16.21 9.31 -13.08
N LEU A 162 -17.20 9.99 -13.64
CA LEU A 162 -17.07 10.63 -14.97
C LEU A 162 -15.83 11.53 -15.03
N PHE A 163 -15.48 12.15 -13.91
CA PHE A 163 -14.30 12.98 -13.74
C PHE A 163 -13.00 12.18 -13.88
N GLU A 164 -12.92 10.97 -13.32
CA GLU A 164 -11.76 10.10 -13.47
C GLU A 164 -11.59 9.63 -14.91
N ILE A 165 -12.70 9.33 -15.59
CA ILE A 165 -12.70 8.95 -17.01
C ILE A 165 -12.17 10.12 -17.86
N LEU A 166 -12.71 11.34 -17.64
CA LEU A 166 -12.34 12.53 -18.38
C LEU A 166 -10.87 12.91 -18.12
N ASN A 167 -10.43 12.87 -16.87
CA ASN A 167 -9.07 13.20 -16.50
C ASN A 167 -8.05 12.27 -17.14
N ASN A 168 -8.35 10.97 -17.23
CA ASN A 168 -7.50 10.01 -17.88
C ASN A 168 -7.51 10.10 -19.40
N PHE A 169 -8.67 10.38 -19.99
CA PHE A 169 -8.75 10.65 -21.42
C PHE A 169 -7.86 11.84 -21.80
N LEU A 170 -7.90 12.90 -21.00
CA LEU A 170 -7.08 14.09 -21.18
C LEU A 170 -5.58 13.80 -20.94
N GLU A 171 -5.24 12.95 -19.94
CA GLU A 171 -3.87 12.53 -19.70
C GLU A 171 -3.27 11.73 -20.84
N ASN A 172 -4.05 10.86 -21.44
CA ASN A 172 -3.55 9.96 -22.48
C ASN A 172 -3.54 10.60 -23.88
N ASN A 173 -4.44 11.54 -24.17
CA ASN A 173 -4.65 12.06 -25.52
C ASN A 173 -4.26 13.53 -25.71
N CYS A 174 -4.10 14.33 -24.67
CA CYS A 174 -3.88 15.77 -24.77
C CYS A 174 -3.09 16.38 -23.62
N LEU A 175 -1.83 15.99 -23.45
CA LEU A 175 -0.93 16.56 -22.42
C LEU A 175 -0.85 18.09 -22.43
N LYS A 176 -0.88 18.73 -23.62
CA LYS A 176 -0.88 20.20 -23.78
C LYS A 176 -2.22 20.80 -23.35
N PHE A 177 -3.32 20.18 -23.74
CA PHE A 177 -4.69 20.66 -23.42
C PHE A 177 -5.02 20.51 -21.94
N LYS A 178 -4.49 19.48 -21.30
CA LYS A 178 -4.60 19.28 -19.83
C LYS A 178 -3.92 20.39 -19.04
N ARG A 179 -2.72 20.85 -19.47
CA ARG A 179 -2.05 21.99 -18.82
C ARG A 179 -2.87 23.25 -18.91
N LEU A 180 -3.50 23.50 -20.07
CA LEU A 180 -4.37 24.65 -20.30
C LEU A 180 -5.66 24.56 -19.47
N LEU A 181 -6.35 23.41 -19.47
CA LEU A 181 -7.55 23.17 -18.67
C LEU A 181 -7.30 23.23 -17.16
N LYS A 182 -6.18 22.69 -16.69
CA LYS A 182 -5.77 22.85 -15.27
C LYS A 182 -5.57 24.33 -14.90
N TYR A 183 -5.05 25.12 -15.80
CA TYR A 183 -4.84 26.54 -15.56
C TYR A 183 -6.18 27.34 -15.51
N PHE A 184 -7.15 26.99 -16.36
CA PHE A 184 -8.42 27.75 -16.51
C PHE A 184 -9.56 27.22 -15.63
N ILE A 185 -9.63 25.91 -15.33
CA ILE A 185 -10.79 25.31 -14.68
C ILE A 185 -10.50 24.91 -13.22
N PHE A 186 -9.26 24.60 -12.89
CA PHE A 186 -8.88 24.16 -11.56
C PHE A 186 -7.95 25.19 -10.90
N LYS A 187 -8.52 26.16 -10.17
CA LYS A 187 -7.86 26.60 -8.94
C LYS A 187 -7.52 25.31 -8.18
N LYS A 188 -6.23 25.12 -7.83
CA LYS A 188 -5.76 23.94 -7.08
C LYS A 188 -6.83 23.59 -6.04
N PRO A 189 -7.39 22.38 -6.06
CA PRO A 189 -8.22 21.97 -4.94
C PRO A 189 -7.36 22.11 -3.70
N ASP A 190 -7.88 22.83 -2.72
CA ASP A 190 -7.23 23.00 -1.45
C ASP A 190 -7.25 21.64 -0.76
N PHE A 191 -6.13 20.93 -0.82
CA PHE A 191 -5.99 19.59 -0.27
C PHE A 191 -6.26 19.58 1.25
N GLU A 192 -6.09 20.71 1.93
CA GLU A 192 -6.47 20.87 3.33
C GLU A 192 -7.98 20.84 3.51
N LYS A 193 -8.75 21.53 2.65
CA LYS A 193 -10.21 21.47 2.68
C LYS A 193 -10.80 20.11 2.33
N LEU A 194 -10.17 19.37 1.43
CA LEU A 194 -10.56 17.99 1.13
C LEU A 194 -10.32 17.05 2.32
N ASN A 195 -9.29 17.32 3.12
CA ASN A 195 -9.04 16.57 4.35
C ASN A 195 -10.05 16.92 5.47
N GLU A 196 -10.53 18.17 5.54
CA GLU A 196 -11.60 18.56 6.49
C GLU A 196 -12.95 17.90 6.16
N ILE A 197 -13.33 17.82 4.90
CA ILE A 197 -14.54 17.11 4.47
C ILE A 197 -14.48 15.61 4.77
N LYS A 198 -13.28 15.01 4.78
CA LYS A 198 -13.08 13.60 5.11
C LYS A 198 -13.18 13.27 6.60
N ASN A 199 -13.08 14.26 7.47
CA ASN A 199 -13.21 14.07 8.94
C ASN A 199 -14.67 13.93 9.41
N TYR A 200 -15.65 14.14 8.53
CA TYR A 200 -17.09 14.11 8.88
C TYR A 200 -17.73 12.72 8.67
N LYS A 201 -16.99 11.64 8.69
CA LYS A 201 -17.57 10.31 8.55
C LYS A 201 -17.65 9.56 9.87
N THR A 202 -18.89 9.25 10.16
CA THR A 202 -19.41 8.56 11.33
C THR A 202 -18.76 7.20 11.60
N LYS A 203 -18.84 6.78 12.85
CA LYS A 203 -18.29 5.54 13.43
C LYS A 203 -18.54 4.21 12.69
N ASN A 204 -19.32 4.22 11.61
CA ASN A 204 -19.73 3.01 10.88
C ASN A 204 -19.14 2.85 9.47
N ASP A 205 -18.39 3.82 8.98
CA ASP A 205 -17.89 3.81 7.60
C ASP A 205 -16.43 3.37 7.50
N TYR A 206 -16.16 2.12 7.77
CA TYR A 206 -14.88 1.47 7.42
C TYR A 206 -14.70 1.27 5.91
N ILE A 207 -15.61 1.77 5.09
CA ILE A 207 -15.74 1.42 3.67
C ILE A 207 -15.35 2.56 2.74
N ILE A 208 -15.29 3.80 3.22
CA ILE A 208 -15.07 4.96 2.38
C ILE A 208 -13.96 5.80 2.99
N ASP A 209 -12.78 5.52 2.60
CA ASP A 209 -11.65 6.40 2.74
C ASP A 209 -10.85 6.34 1.47
N ASP A 210 -11.02 7.37 0.72
CA ASP A 210 -9.93 8.06 -0.02
C ASP A 210 -10.48 9.23 -0.81
#